data_070a7d2a262572c2960a101a85b69661
#
_entry.id   070a7d2a262572c2960a101a85b69661
#
_cell.length_a   1.000
_cell.length_b   1.000
_cell.length_c   1.000
_cell.angle_alpha   90.00
_cell.angle_beta   90.00
_cell.angle_gamma   90.00
#
_symmetry.space_group_name_H-M   'P 1'
#
loop_
_entity.id
_entity.type
_entity.pdbx_description
1 polymer ?
#
loop_
_entity_poly.entity_id
_entity_poly.type
_entity_poly.pdbx_seq_one_letter_code
_entity_poly.pdbx_strand_id
1 'polypeptide(L)'
;LGDLSEGALRTCKQNVRRNGLNARVTCLSVDAMDNPSPALWDFDVIVCNPPYIPSGDIAGLDASVRDYEPRMALDGGEDGLDYYRAIAPKWKAALRLGGALLFEVGLGQAPAVEDILAQNGYQDIQSAQDTQGIWRVVEGTARD
;
A
#
# COMPACT_ATOMS: atom_id res chain seq x y z
N LEU A 1 0.02 9.91 7.11
CA LEU A 1 -0.23 8.49 7.37
C LEU A 1 -1.72 8.21 7.27
N GLY A 2 -2.11 7.25 6.44
CA GLY A 2 -3.49 6.79 6.28
C GLY A 2 -3.68 5.37 6.80
N ASP A 3 -4.79 5.11 7.46
CA ASP A 3 -5.20 3.77 7.87
C ASP A 3 -6.72 3.75 8.04
N LEU A 4 -7.35 2.59 7.80
CA LEU A 4 -8.79 2.40 8.02
C LEU A 4 -9.09 2.05 9.49
N SER A 5 -8.16 1.40 10.18
CA SER A 5 -8.32 0.98 11.57
C SER A 5 -8.15 2.15 12.55
N GLU A 6 -9.19 2.44 13.33
CA GLU A 6 -9.09 3.43 14.41
C GLU A 6 -8.03 3.08 15.46
N GLY A 7 -7.80 1.79 15.70
CA GLY A 7 -6.75 1.30 16.61
C GLY A 7 -5.37 1.64 16.08
N ALA A 8 -5.10 1.37 14.81
CA ALA A 8 -3.86 1.72 14.13
C ALA A 8 -3.65 3.25 14.13
N LEU A 9 -4.69 4.03 13.83
CA LEU A 9 -4.61 5.50 13.84
C LEU A 9 -4.30 6.06 15.23
N ARG A 10 -4.84 5.48 16.31
CA ARG A 10 -4.48 5.86 17.69
C ARG A 10 -2.99 5.64 17.93
N THR A 11 -2.46 4.49 17.54
CA THR A 11 -1.03 4.15 17.65
C THR A 11 -0.16 5.07 16.80
N CYS A 12 -0.56 5.33 15.57
CA CYS A 12 0.12 6.30 14.68
C CYS A 12 0.22 7.68 15.34
N LYS A 13 -0.89 8.22 15.85
CA LYS A 13 -0.91 9.52 16.54
C LYS A 13 -0.01 9.55 17.77
N GLN A 14 0.03 8.47 18.56
CA GLN A 14 0.95 8.36 19.70
C GLN A 14 2.41 8.38 19.25
N ASN A 15 2.75 7.62 18.20
CA ASN A 15 4.11 7.56 17.67
C ASN A 15 4.55 8.92 17.09
N VAL A 16 3.67 9.61 16.38
CA VAL A 16 3.93 10.97 15.88
C VAL A 16 4.27 11.93 17.02
N ARG A 17 3.49 11.88 18.12
CA ARG A 17 3.74 12.71 19.30
C ARG A 17 5.05 12.34 19.98
N ARG A 18 5.31 11.06 20.21
CA ARG A 18 6.54 10.57 20.87
C ARG A 18 7.80 10.97 20.13
N ASN A 19 7.73 11.06 18.81
CA ASN A 19 8.86 11.43 17.96
C ASN A 19 8.91 12.94 17.64
N GLY A 20 8.04 13.76 18.22
CA GLY A 20 8.03 15.21 17.97
C GLY A 20 7.64 15.62 16.55
N LEU A 21 6.88 14.78 15.84
CA LEU A 21 6.56 14.96 14.42
C LEU A 21 5.21 15.65 14.15
N ASN A 22 4.55 16.20 15.18
CA ASN A 22 3.20 16.77 15.06
C ASN A 22 3.08 17.88 14.00
N ALA A 23 4.13 18.64 13.75
CA ALA A 23 4.14 19.71 12.75
C ALA A 23 4.34 19.20 11.29
N ARG A 24 4.70 17.92 11.13
CA ARG A 24 5.10 17.36 9.83
C ARG A 24 4.28 16.16 9.39
N VAL A 25 3.60 15.51 10.31
CA VAL A 25 2.87 14.26 10.04
C VAL A 25 1.42 14.39 10.48
N THR A 26 0.52 14.16 9.54
CA THR A 26 -0.93 14.08 9.79
C THR A 26 -1.36 12.60 9.69
N CYS A 27 -2.23 12.17 10.61
CA CYS A 27 -2.82 10.83 10.60
C CYS A 27 -4.31 10.95 10.23
N LEU A 28 -4.72 10.27 9.17
CA LEU A 28 -6.05 10.36 8.59
C LEU A 28 -6.71 8.99 8.49
N SER A 29 -8.03 8.94 8.71
CA SER A 29 -8.83 7.76 8.38
C SER A 29 -9.01 7.71 6.88
N VAL A 30 -8.49 6.66 6.25
CA VAL A 30 -8.49 6.49 4.79
C VAL A 30 -8.76 5.02 4.49
N ASP A 31 -9.75 4.77 3.63
CA ASP A 31 -9.87 3.48 2.95
C ASP A 31 -9.08 3.57 1.63
N ALA A 32 -8.03 2.78 1.52
CA ALA A 32 -7.20 2.77 0.31
C ALA A 32 -7.93 2.20 -0.91
N MET A 33 -9.00 1.42 -0.69
CA MET A 33 -9.85 0.89 -1.75
C MET A 33 -10.75 1.94 -2.37
N ASP A 34 -10.97 3.07 -1.70
CA ASP A 34 -11.78 4.19 -2.20
C ASP A 34 -10.95 5.21 -2.98
N ASN A 35 -11.64 6.13 -3.66
CA ASN A 35 -10.99 7.27 -4.25
C ASN A 35 -10.45 8.20 -3.15
N PRO A 36 -9.25 8.76 -3.31
CA PRO A 36 -8.72 9.71 -2.36
C PRO A 36 -9.65 10.93 -2.24
N SER A 37 -9.75 11.48 -1.02
CA SER A 37 -10.43 12.76 -0.83
C SER A 37 -9.79 13.84 -1.71
N PRO A 38 -10.56 14.77 -2.27
CA PRO A 38 -10.01 15.90 -3.04
C PRO A 38 -8.99 16.76 -2.30
N ALA A 39 -8.91 16.65 -0.97
CA ALA A 39 -7.88 17.30 -0.17
C ALA A 39 -6.54 16.53 -0.15
N LEU A 40 -6.52 15.29 -0.64
CA LEU A 40 -5.33 14.44 -0.74
C LEU A 40 -4.84 14.44 -2.19
N TRP A 41 -3.99 15.40 -2.51
CA TRP A 41 -3.48 15.60 -3.86
C TRP A 41 -2.05 16.15 -3.85
N ASP A 42 -1.41 16.15 -5.02
CA ASP A 42 -0.07 16.73 -5.25
C ASP A 42 1.04 16.04 -4.43
N PHE A 43 0.90 14.74 -4.22
CA PHE A 43 1.91 13.97 -3.53
C PHE A 43 3.12 13.70 -4.44
N ASP A 44 4.32 13.89 -3.89
CA ASP A 44 5.57 13.44 -4.52
C ASP A 44 5.66 11.92 -4.57
N VAL A 45 5.23 11.28 -3.48
CA VAL A 45 5.32 9.82 -3.30
C VAL A 45 4.15 9.33 -2.48
N ILE A 46 3.52 8.24 -2.94
CA ILE A 46 2.58 7.44 -2.17
C ILE A 46 3.22 6.07 -1.94
N VAL A 47 3.32 5.67 -0.68
CA VAL A 47 3.82 4.34 -0.28
C VAL A 47 2.67 3.55 0.34
N CYS A 48 2.47 2.33 -0.10
CA CYS A 48 1.43 1.46 0.40
C CYS A 48 1.96 0.05 0.66
N ASN A 49 1.69 -0.46 1.86
CA ASN A 49 1.81 -1.88 2.18
C ASN A 49 0.39 -2.43 2.40
N PRO A 50 -0.30 -2.83 1.33
CA PRO A 50 -1.68 -3.29 1.42
C PRO A 50 -1.74 -4.76 1.87
N PRO A 51 -2.90 -5.25 2.33
CA PRO A 51 -3.15 -6.68 2.43
C PRO A 51 -2.93 -7.36 1.08
N TYR A 52 -2.13 -8.44 1.06
CA TYR A 52 -1.75 -9.12 -0.19
C TYR A 52 -1.80 -10.64 -0.12
N ILE A 53 -2.26 -11.22 0.99
CA ILE A 53 -2.36 -12.68 1.14
C ILE A 53 -3.64 -13.16 0.48
N PRO A 54 -3.59 -14.16 -0.42
CA PRO A 54 -4.79 -14.77 -0.95
C PRO A 54 -5.69 -15.29 0.17
N SER A 55 -7.00 -15.05 0.07
CA SER A 55 -7.97 -15.39 1.13
C SER A 55 -7.90 -16.87 1.54
N GLY A 56 -7.63 -17.77 0.58
CA GLY A 56 -7.51 -19.20 0.82
C GLY A 56 -6.25 -19.61 1.61
N ASP A 57 -5.20 -18.79 1.59
CA ASP A 57 -3.91 -19.10 2.21
C ASP A 57 -3.83 -18.67 3.67
N ILE A 58 -4.75 -17.78 4.11
CA ILE A 58 -4.73 -17.20 5.47
C ILE A 58 -4.77 -18.28 6.56
N ALA A 59 -5.57 -19.33 6.37
CA ALA A 59 -5.67 -20.42 7.33
C ALA A 59 -4.36 -21.21 7.50
N GLY A 60 -3.48 -21.21 6.49
CA GLY A 60 -2.17 -21.88 6.48
C GLY A 60 -1.01 -21.03 7.03
N LEU A 61 -1.25 -19.77 7.39
CA LEU A 61 -0.22 -18.90 7.93
C LEU A 61 0.28 -19.39 9.30
N ASP A 62 1.51 -18.97 9.63
CA ASP A 62 2.05 -19.14 10.96
C ASP A 62 1.10 -18.56 12.02
N ALA A 63 0.95 -19.24 13.15
CA ALA A 63 0.05 -18.85 14.23
C ALA A 63 0.35 -17.44 14.77
N SER A 64 1.62 -17.02 14.75
CA SER A 64 2.04 -15.68 15.16
C SER A 64 1.49 -14.56 14.29
N VAL A 65 1.18 -14.86 13.04
CA VAL A 65 0.56 -13.92 12.08
C VAL A 65 -0.96 -14.12 12.09
N ARG A 66 -1.41 -15.34 11.80
CA ARG A 66 -2.83 -15.69 11.66
C ARG A 66 -3.69 -15.31 12.86
N ASP A 67 -3.19 -15.55 14.09
CA ASP A 67 -3.97 -15.44 15.32
C ASP A 67 -3.82 -14.06 16.01
N TYR A 68 -2.83 -13.26 15.62
CA TYR A 68 -2.52 -11.97 16.24
C TYR A 68 -2.69 -10.76 15.33
N GLU A 69 -2.61 -10.93 14.00
CA GLU A 69 -2.86 -9.84 13.07
C GLU A 69 -4.34 -9.82 12.64
N PRO A 70 -4.97 -8.64 12.54
CA PRO A 70 -6.34 -8.54 12.05
C PRO A 70 -6.45 -9.09 10.63
N ARG A 71 -7.47 -9.91 10.36
CA ARG A 71 -7.70 -10.45 9.00
C ARG A 71 -7.73 -9.37 7.94
N MET A 72 -8.33 -8.21 8.24
CA MET A 72 -8.40 -7.07 7.32
C MET A 72 -7.01 -6.49 6.95
N ALA A 73 -5.97 -6.78 7.71
CA ALA A 73 -4.60 -6.39 7.41
C ALA A 73 -3.84 -7.45 6.57
N LEU A 74 -4.43 -8.63 6.38
CA LEU A 74 -3.81 -9.77 5.71
C LEU A 74 -4.49 -10.09 4.37
N ASP A 75 -5.84 -10.05 4.34
CA ASP A 75 -6.66 -10.57 3.24
C ASP A 75 -6.63 -9.64 2.02
N GLY A 76 -5.93 -10.06 0.98
CA GLY A 76 -5.79 -9.36 -0.30
C GLY A 76 -6.80 -9.78 -1.37
N GLY A 77 -7.82 -10.59 -1.01
CA GLY A 77 -8.80 -11.11 -1.95
C GLY A 77 -8.43 -12.50 -2.51
N GLU A 78 -9.12 -12.94 -3.52
CA GLU A 78 -9.01 -14.31 -4.06
C GLU A 78 -7.58 -14.66 -4.47
N ASP A 79 -6.88 -13.77 -5.17
CA ASP A 79 -5.50 -13.95 -5.64
C ASP A 79 -4.47 -13.02 -4.93
N GLY A 80 -4.92 -12.29 -3.90
CA GLY A 80 -4.07 -11.37 -3.15
C GLY A 80 -3.77 -10.04 -3.84
N LEU A 81 -4.46 -9.72 -4.95
CA LEU A 81 -4.14 -8.55 -5.78
C LEU A 81 -5.23 -7.46 -5.77
N ASP A 82 -6.30 -7.62 -5.01
CA ASP A 82 -7.46 -6.72 -5.05
C ASP A 82 -7.10 -5.27 -4.70
N TYR A 83 -6.25 -5.09 -3.70
CA TYR A 83 -5.81 -3.75 -3.30
C TYR A 83 -4.99 -3.05 -4.38
N TYR A 84 -4.07 -3.76 -5.04
CA TYR A 84 -3.26 -3.18 -6.12
C TYR A 84 -4.14 -2.74 -7.30
N ARG A 85 -5.12 -3.57 -7.68
CA ARG A 85 -6.09 -3.25 -8.75
C ARG A 85 -6.96 -2.04 -8.41
N ALA A 86 -7.30 -1.87 -7.12
CA ALA A 86 -8.12 -0.74 -6.68
C ALA A 86 -7.29 0.55 -6.54
N ILE A 87 -6.12 0.46 -5.92
CA ILE A 87 -5.30 1.62 -5.57
C ILE A 87 -4.65 2.24 -6.82
N ALA A 88 -4.07 1.43 -7.70
CA ALA A 88 -3.31 1.92 -8.85
C ALA A 88 -4.10 2.94 -9.69
N PRO A 89 -5.33 2.67 -10.17
CA PRO A 89 -6.11 3.65 -10.94
C PRO A 89 -6.60 4.83 -10.10
N LYS A 90 -7.07 4.59 -8.87
CA LYS A 90 -7.75 5.59 -8.05
C LYS A 90 -6.78 6.62 -7.49
N TRP A 91 -5.62 6.18 -7.01
CA TRP A 91 -4.66 7.05 -6.34
C TRP A 91 -3.67 7.72 -7.29
N LYS A 92 -3.69 7.37 -8.57
CA LYS A 92 -2.89 8.07 -9.60
C LYS A 92 -3.19 9.57 -9.61
N ALA A 93 -4.47 9.93 -9.49
CA ALA A 93 -4.90 11.33 -9.48
C ALA A 93 -4.45 12.12 -8.24
N ALA A 94 -4.05 11.45 -7.17
CA ALA A 94 -3.51 12.10 -5.98
C ALA A 94 -2.01 12.40 -6.09
N LEU A 95 -1.31 11.79 -7.04
CA LEU A 95 0.10 12.08 -7.32
C LEU A 95 0.22 13.33 -8.19
N ARG A 96 1.26 14.11 -7.95
CA ARG A 96 1.68 15.14 -8.91
C ARG A 96 2.25 14.49 -10.17
N LEU A 97 2.36 15.24 -11.23
CA LEU A 97 3.07 14.82 -12.43
C LEU A 97 4.54 14.47 -12.07
N GLY A 98 4.95 13.26 -12.42
CA GLY A 98 6.26 12.72 -12.03
C GLY A 98 6.34 12.18 -10.60
N GLY A 99 5.23 12.17 -9.87
CA GLY A 99 5.15 11.52 -8.56
C GLY A 99 5.13 9.99 -8.68
N ALA A 100 5.55 9.28 -7.62
CA ALA A 100 5.71 7.84 -7.64
C ALA A 100 4.71 7.12 -6.69
N LEU A 101 4.19 5.99 -7.14
CA LEU A 101 3.45 5.03 -6.31
C LEU A 101 4.34 3.82 -6.06
N LEU A 102 4.53 3.49 -4.78
CA LEU A 102 5.32 2.34 -4.33
C LEU A 102 4.42 1.36 -3.57
N PHE A 103 4.50 0.10 -3.94
CA PHE A 103 3.84 -0.99 -3.23
C PHE A 103 4.84 -1.95 -2.59
N GLU A 104 4.60 -2.36 -1.34
CA GLU A 104 5.11 -3.64 -0.87
C GLU A 104 4.31 -4.77 -1.52
N VAL A 105 4.98 -5.87 -1.87
CA VAL A 105 4.35 -7.01 -2.55
C VAL A 105 4.67 -8.34 -1.86
N GLY A 106 3.72 -9.25 -1.92
CA GLY A 106 3.89 -10.62 -1.47
C GLY A 106 4.87 -11.42 -2.36
N LEU A 107 5.28 -12.59 -1.86
CA LEU A 107 6.16 -13.49 -2.58
C LEU A 107 5.56 -13.85 -3.95
N GLY A 108 6.32 -13.60 -5.02
CA GLY A 108 5.94 -13.93 -6.39
C GLY A 108 4.94 -12.95 -7.05
N GLN A 109 4.47 -11.92 -6.35
CA GLN A 109 3.46 -11.00 -6.89
C GLN A 109 4.04 -9.85 -7.73
N ALA A 110 5.34 -9.58 -7.67
CA ALA A 110 5.94 -8.42 -8.34
C ALA A 110 5.57 -8.33 -9.84
N PRO A 111 5.66 -9.38 -10.67
CA PRO A 111 5.30 -9.27 -12.09
C PRO A 111 3.84 -8.87 -12.32
N ALA A 112 2.91 -9.41 -11.52
CA ALA A 112 1.49 -9.09 -11.65
C ALA A 112 1.21 -7.63 -11.23
N VAL A 113 1.92 -7.11 -10.23
CA VAL A 113 1.78 -5.71 -9.78
C VAL A 113 2.42 -4.75 -10.79
N GLU A 114 3.55 -5.11 -11.41
CA GLU A 114 4.13 -4.37 -12.54
C GLU A 114 3.13 -4.24 -13.70
N ASP A 115 2.47 -5.35 -14.06
CA ASP A 115 1.43 -5.35 -15.09
C ASP A 115 0.25 -4.45 -14.72
N ILE A 116 -0.20 -4.47 -13.47
CA ILE A 116 -1.28 -3.60 -12.98
C ILE A 116 -0.87 -2.13 -13.11
N LEU A 117 0.34 -1.76 -12.71
CA LEU A 117 0.82 -0.39 -12.87
C LEU A 117 0.91 0.02 -14.34
N ALA A 118 1.45 -0.83 -15.21
CA ALA A 118 1.56 -0.57 -16.64
C ALA A 118 0.19 -0.36 -17.30
N GLN A 119 -0.79 -1.20 -17.00
CA GLN A 119 -2.16 -1.09 -17.50
C GLN A 119 -2.86 0.20 -17.06
N ASN A 120 -2.44 0.78 -15.93
CA ASN A 120 -2.96 2.05 -15.42
C ASN A 120 -2.10 3.26 -15.83
N GLY A 121 -1.18 3.07 -16.79
CA GLY A 121 -0.42 4.16 -17.40
C GLY A 121 0.69 4.74 -16.52
N TYR A 122 1.16 3.98 -15.53
CA TYR A 122 2.42 4.32 -14.86
C TYR A 122 3.60 4.01 -15.77
N GLN A 123 4.66 4.77 -15.65
CA GLN A 123 5.90 4.61 -16.41
C GLN A 123 7.09 4.40 -15.47
N ASP A 124 8.26 4.11 -16.04
CA ASP A 124 9.50 3.86 -15.29
C ASP A 124 9.29 2.83 -14.16
N ILE A 125 8.51 1.77 -14.47
CA ILE A 125 8.18 0.73 -13.50
C ILE A 125 9.44 -0.04 -13.14
N GLN A 126 9.70 -0.18 -11.84
CA GLN A 126 10.87 -0.88 -11.31
C GLN A 126 10.48 -1.72 -10.11
N SER A 127 11.24 -2.78 -9.89
CA SER A 127 11.10 -3.62 -8.69
C SER A 127 12.41 -3.69 -7.92
N ALA A 128 12.30 -3.83 -6.59
CA ALA A 128 13.44 -3.98 -5.70
C ALA A 128 13.31 -5.22 -4.82
N GLN A 129 14.45 -5.84 -4.54
CA GLN A 129 14.55 -7.00 -3.67
C GLN A 129 14.93 -6.60 -2.25
N ASP A 130 14.50 -7.42 -1.29
CA ASP A 130 14.97 -7.36 0.10
C ASP A 130 16.40 -7.96 0.24
N THR A 131 16.91 -7.98 1.46
CA THR A 131 18.24 -8.53 1.76
C THR A 131 18.38 -10.04 1.54
N GLN A 132 17.27 -10.74 1.33
CA GLN A 132 17.24 -12.17 1.02
C GLN A 132 17.08 -12.45 -0.48
N GLY A 133 17.05 -11.40 -1.32
CA GLY A 133 16.86 -11.52 -2.76
C GLY A 133 15.41 -11.76 -3.19
N ILE A 134 14.43 -11.48 -2.33
CA ILE A 134 13.02 -11.62 -2.62
C ILE A 134 12.48 -10.28 -3.11
N TRP A 135 11.78 -10.26 -4.23
CA TRP A 135 11.09 -9.07 -4.72
C TRP A 135 10.02 -8.61 -3.73
N ARG A 136 10.17 -7.39 -3.20
CA ARG A 136 9.31 -6.84 -2.15
C ARG A 136 8.73 -5.48 -2.45
N VAL A 137 9.27 -4.76 -3.38
CA VAL A 137 8.79 -3.43 -3.75
C VAL A 137 8.58 -3.37 -5.25
N VAL A 138 7.46 -2.81 -5.66
CA VAL A 138 7.19 -2.41 -7.04
C VAL A 138 6.82 -0.94 -7.03
N GLU A 139 7.45 -0.14 -7.89
CA GLU A 139 7.18 1.28 -8.04
C GLU A 139 6.85 1.65 -9.47
N GLY A 140 6.09 2.71 -9.65
CA GLY A 140 5.82 3.31 -10.95
C GLY A 140 5.57 4.80 -10.85
N THR A 141 5.99 5.54 -11.88
CA THR A 141 5.87 7.00 -11.95
C THR A 141 4.58 7.40 -12.66
N ALA A 142 3.82 8.32 -12.05
CA ALA A 142 2.65 8.92 -12.68
C ALA A 142 3.11 9.94 -13.73
N ARG A 143 2.84 9.67 -15.00
CA ARG A 143 3.03 10.61 -16.13
C ARG A 143 1.71 10.70 -16.90
N ASP A 144 1.20 11.92 -17.07
CA ASP A 144 -0.06 12.30 -17.75
C ASP A 144 -1.34 11.82 -17.07
#